data_fc8638b235fdf1cfd2b9e93c70de6985
#
_entry.id   fc8638b235fdf1cfd2b9e93c70de6985
#
_cell.length_a   1.000
_cell.length_b   1.000
_cell.length_c   1.000
_cell.angle_alpha   90.00
_cell.angle_beta   90.00
_cell.angle_gamma   90.00
#
_symmetry.space_group_name_H-M   'P 1'
#
loop_
_entity.id
_entity.type
_entity.pdbx_description
1 polymer ?
#
loop_
_entity_poly.entity_id
_entity_poly.type
_entity_poly.pdbx_seq_one_letter_code
_entity_poly.pdbx_strand_id
1 'polypeptide(L)'
;LKLEPATPMGRENPVLPDDDTQADTYLAMCRLLGRNGFEHYEISNFAKPGFRSQHNFKYWDLSDYLGLGPGAHSFLNGRRFAFARDIRAYISGESIPQDEEEVSDFRRQGEYLMVRLRTSDGADMHDLENRYHVSTAPYEQVFRMLEKHGLAAHEGTRWYLTEQGLSLIHI
;
A
#
# COMPACT_ATOMS: atom_id res chain seq x y z
N LEU A 1 -14.01 -0.08 -7.45
CA LEU A 1 -13.22 -0.82 -8.45
C LEU A 1 -12.61 0.16 -9.45
N LYS A 2 -11.28 0.24 -9.49
CA LYS A 2 -10.58 1.09 -10.45
C LYS A 2 -10.37 0.33 -11.77
N LEU A 3 -10.81 0.92 -12.88
CA LEU A 3 -10.54 0.38 -14.21
C LEU A 3 -9.18 0.87 -14.71
N GLU A 4 -8.32 -0.08 -15.09
CA GLU A 4 -7.04 0.24 -15.71
C GLU A 4 -7.24 0.41 -17.23
N PRO A 5 -7.01 1.61 -17.82
CA PRO A 5 -7.36 1.92 -19.21
C PRO A 5 -6.70 0.99 -20.25
N ALA A 6 -5.52 0.46 -19.94
CA ALA A 6 -4.77 -0.42 -20.83
C ALA A 6 -5.31 -1.86 -20.89
N THR A 7 -6.20 -2.24 -19.97
CA THR A 7 -6.80 -3.58 -19.93
C THR A 7 -7.96 -3.74 -20.92
N PRO A 8 -8.34 -4.96 -21.33
CA PRO A 8 -9.54 -5.18 -22.14
C PRO A 8 -10.78 -4.54 -21.51
N MET A 9 -11.02 -4.77 -20.22
CA MET A 9 -12.14 -4.20 -19.49
C MET A 9 -12.10 -2.66 -19.44
N GLY A 10 -10.90 -2.06 -19.26
CA GLY A 10 -10.75 -0.61 -19.29
C GLY A 10 -11.08 0.00 -20.66
N ARG A 11 -10.79 -0.72 -21.76
CA ARG A 11 -11.13 -0.27 -23.13
C ARG A 11 -12.62 -0.37 -23.44
N GLU A 12 -13.33 -1.32 -22.85
CA GLU A 12 -14.79 -1.44 -22.97
C GLU A 12 -15.51 -0.34 -22.21
N ASN A 13 -14.81 0.32 -21.28
CA ASN A 13 -15.32 1.44 -20.47
C ASN A 13 -16.73 1.19 -19.90
N PRO A 14 -16.94 0.09 -19.15
CA PRO A 14 -18.24 -0.23 -18.61
C PRO A 14 -18.71 0.86 -17.63
N VAL A 15 -20.01 1.03 -17.52
CA VAL A 15 -20.59 1.93 -16.51
C VAL A 15 -20.33 1.33 -15.13
N LEU A 16 -19.57 2.06 -14.32
CA LEU A 16 -19.35 1.72 -12.91
C LEU A 16 -20.42 2.34 -12.03
N PRO A 17 -20.68 1.76 -10.85
CA PRO A 17 -21.44 2.45 -9.80
C PRO A 17 -20.77 3.79 -9.45
N ASP A 18 -21.55 4.74 -8.98
CA ASP A 18 -21.02 6.00 -8.47
C ASP A 18 -20.13 5.80 -7.22
N ASP A 19 -19.37 6.82 -6.86
CA ASP A 19 -18.37 6.71 -5.79
C ASP A 19 -18.99 6.40 -4.43
N ASP A 20 -20.18 6.95 -4.13
CA ASP A 20 -20.89 6.68 -2.89
C ASP A 20 -21.32 5.20 -2.81
N THR A 21 -21.86 4.67 -3.90
CA THR A 21 -22.22 3.24 -4.02
C THR A 21 -20.99 2.33 -3.88
N GLN A 22 -19.85 2.73 -4.45
CA GLN A 22 -18.59 1.99 -4.32
C GLN A 22 -18.10 2.00 -2.87
N ALA A 23 -18.13 3.16 -2.20
CA ALA A 23 -17.77 3.29 -0.79
C ALA A 23 -18.66 2.43 0.12
N ASP A 24 -19.98 2.50 -0.06
CA ASP A 24 -20.95 1.69 0.70
C ASP A 24 -20.73 0.19 0.49
N THR A 25 -20.44 -0.22 -0.74
CA THR A 25 -20.13 -1.62 -1.08
C THR A 25 -18.85 -2.08 -0.37
N TYR A 26 -17.81 -1.25 -0.36
CA TYR A 26 -16.58 -1.53 0.34
C TYR A 26 -16.80 -1.70 1.84
N LEU A 27 -17.48 -0.78 2.48
CA LEU A 27 -17.80 -0.85 3.91
C LEU A 27 -18.68 -2.06 4.26
N ALA A 28 -19.65 -2.41 3.39
CA ALA A 28 -20.47 -3.60 3.55
C ALA A 28 -19.62 -4.89 3.47
N MET A 29 -18.67 -4.94 2.54
CA MET A 29 -17.73 -6.05 2.40
C MET A 29 -16.84 -6.19 3.65
N CYS A 30 -16.28 -5.09 4.16
CA CYS A 30 -15.46 -5.09 5.39
C CYS A 30 -16.26 -5.69 6.57
N ARG A 31 -17.49 -5.24 6.76
CA ARG A 31 -18.37 -5.74 7.82
C ARG A 31 -18.72 -7.23 7.65
N LEU A 32 -19.04 -7.64 6.42
CA LEU A 32 -19.38 -9.03 6.12
C LEU A 32 -18.20 -9.97 6.40
N LEU A 33 -17.02 -9.62 5.91
CA LEU A 33 -15.81 -10.43 6.09
C LEU A 33 -15.37 -10.45 7.57
N GLY A 34 -15.44 -9.32 8.27
CA GLY A 34 -15.16 -9.25 9.70
C GLY A 34 -16.07 -10.16 10.53
N ARG A 35 -17.39 -10.17 10.27
CA ARG A 35 -18.35 -11.08 10.92
C ARG A 35 -18.06 -12.57 10.64
N ASN A 36 -17.38 -12.86 9.55
CA ASN A 36 -16.96 -14.22 9.19
C ASN A 36 -15.53 -14.55 9.67
N GLY A 37 -14.94 -13.70 10.53
CA GLY A 37 -13.66 -13.92 11.17
C GLY A 37 -12.47 -13.70 10.24
N PHE A 38 -12.61 -12.84 9.22
CA PHE A 38 -11.49 -12.34 8.45
C PHE A 38 -11.02 -11.01 9.04
N GLU A 39 -9.71 -10.85 9.12
CA GLU A 39 -9.05 -9.58 9.44
C GLU A 39 -8.87 -8.77 8.16
N HIS A 40 -9.28 -7.52 8.17
CA HIS A 40 -8.96 -6.55 7.14
C HIS A 40 -7.56 -6.01 7.43
N TYR A 41 -6.52 -6.62 6.85
CA TYR A 41 -5.15 -6.32 7.23
C TYR A 41 -4.46 -5.30 6.31
N GLU A 42 -5.01 -5.05 5.13
CA GLU A 42 -4.60 -3.98 4.22
C GLU A 42 -5.81 -3.57 3.37
N ILE A 43 -5.72 -2.43 2.71
CA ILE A 43 -6.84 -1.74 2.06
C ILE A 43 -7.72 -2.62 1.16
N SER A 44 -7.16 -3.61 0.47
CA SER A 44 -7.86 -4.48 -0.48
C SER A 44 -7.85 -5.96 -0.10
N ASN A 45 -7.17 -6.33 0.97
CA ASN A 45 -6.94 -7.73 1.33
C ASN A 45 -7.43 -8.08 2.73
N PHE A 46 -8.03 -9.25 2.80
CA PHE A 46 -8.56 -9.86 4.02
C PHE A 46 -7.97 -11.25 4.21
N ALA A 47 -7.73 -11.66 5.43
CA ALA A 47 -7.21 -12.98 5.74
C ALA A 47 -7.78 -13.50 7.06
N LYS A 48 -7.82 -14.82 7.24
CA LYS A 48 -8.00 -15.40 8.57
C LYS A 48 -6.77 -15.07 9.45
N PRO A 49 -6.92 -14.99 10.78
CA PRO A 49 -5.81 -14.78 11.69
C PRO A 49 -4.65 -15.75 11.39
N GLY A 50 -3.43 -15.22 11.25
CA GLY A 50 -2.23 -15.97 10.91
C GLY A 50 -2.02 -16.29 9.42
N PHE A 51 -2.96 -15.88 8.52
CA PHE A 51 -2.89 -16.17 7.07
C PHE A 51 -2.71 -14.91 6.20
N ARG A 52 -2.23 -13.81 6.78
CA ARG A 52 -1.87 -12.60 6.02
C ARG A 52 -0.79 -12.93 4.98
N SER A 53 -0.87 -12.35 3.78
CA SER A 53 0.13 -12.55 2.72
C SER A 53 1.48 -11.98 3.13
N GLN A 54 2.42 -12.84 3.50
CA GLN A 54 3.78 -12.44 3.88
C GLN A 54 4.54 -11.79 2.72
N HIS A 55 4.29 -12.24 1.49
CA HIS A 55 4.92 -11.65 0.30
C HIS A 55 4.45 -10.20 0.08
N ASN A 56 3.13 -9.96 0.10
CA ASN A 56 2.59 -8.62 -0.09
C ASN A 56 3.00 -7.67 1.04
N PHE A 57 3.17 -8.20 2.25
CA PHE A 57 3.58 -7.41 3.40
C PHE A 57 4.94 -6.74 3.20
N LYS A 58 5.86 -7.35 2.42
CA LYS A 58 7.15 -6.74 2.09
C LYS A 58 7.04 -5.40 1.37
N TYR A 59 5.98 -5.20 0.59
CA TYR A 59 5.72 -3.91 -0.06
C TYR A 59 5.24 -2.86 0.95
N TRP A 60 4.49 -3.28 1.96
CA TRP A 60 3.89 -2.39 2.96
C TRP A 60 4.82 -2.05 4.13
N ASP A 61 5.82 -2.87 4.39
CA ASP A 61 6.84 -2.61 5.43
C ASP A 61 8.16 -2.06 4.86
N LEU A 62 8.23 -1.86 3.54
CA LEU A 62 9.42 -1.41 2.80
C LEU A 62 10.62 -2.35 2.97
N SER A 63 10.38 -3.64 3.15
CA SER A 63 11.42 -4.67 3.15
C SER A 63 12.00 -4.89 1.77
N ASP A 64 13.25 -5.33 1.72
CA ASP A 64 13.91 -5.71 0.49
C ASP A 64 13.19 -6.90 -0.19
N TYR A 65 13.04 -6.81 -1.50
CA TYR A 65 12.52 -7.88 -2.34
C TYR A 65 13.21 -7.92 -3.69
N LEU A 66 13.36 -9.12 -4.25
CA LEU A 66 13.90 -9.37 -5.56
C LEU A 66 12.81 -9.90 -6.49
N GLY A 67 12.53 -9.16 -7.56
CA GLY A 67 11.67 -9.60 -8.64
C GLY A 67 12.42 -10.49 -9.62
N LEU A 68 11.82 -11.62 -9.99
CA LEU A 68 12.38 -12.57 -10.95
C LEU A 68 11.52 -12.59 -12.22
N GLY A 69 12.16 -12.39 -13.36
CA GLY A 69 11.52 -12.44 -14.66
C GLY A 69 11.44 -11.09 -15.38
N PRO A 70 11.04 -11.11 -16.68
CA PRO A 70 10.89 -9.89 -17.48
C PRO A 70 9.77 -9.02 -16.93
N GLY A 71 10.05 -7.73 -16.76
CA GLY A 71 9.14 -6.76 -16.18
C GLY A 71 8.98 -6.84 -14.67
N ALA A 72 9.74 -7.71 -13.98
CA ALA A 72 9.70 -7.80 -12.53
C ALA A 72 10.47 -6.64 -11.89
N HIS A 73 9.83 -6.02 -10.89
CA HIS A 73 10.42 -4.96 -10.09
C HIS A 73 11.12 -5.50 -8.86
N SER A 74 12.20 -4.85 -8.46
CA SER A 74 12.98 -5.16 -7.26
C SER A 74 13.17 -3.91 -6.41
N PHE A 75 13.30 -4.13 -5.10
CA PHE A 75 13.77 -3.12 -4.16
C PHE A 75 14.81 -3.75 -3.25
N LEU A 76 16.05 -3.35 -3.40
CA LEU A 76 17.19 -3.91 -2.64
C LEU A 76 18.12 -2.78 -2.18
N ASN A 77 18.44 -2.76 -0.90
CA ASN A 77 19.40 -1.80 -0.31
C ASN A 77 19.07 -0.33 -0.68
N GLY A 78 17.78 0.02 -0.70
CA GLY A 78 17.33 1.37 -1.03
C GLY A 78 17.30 1.72 -2.51
N ARG A 79 17.59 0.78 -3.40
CA ARG A 79 17.55 0.96 -4.87
C ARG A 79 16.36 0.22 -5.46
N ARG A 80 15.63 0.88 -6.34
CA ARG A 80 14.61 0.28 -7.18
C ARG A 80 15.15 0.03 -8.57
N PHE A 81 14.80 -1.11 -9.13
CA PHE A 81 15.09 -1.44 -10.51
C PHE A 81 14.09 -2.46 -11.05
N ALA A 82 13.98 -2.56 -12.36
CA ALA A 82 13.15 -3.55 -13.02
C ALA A 82 13.89 -4.12 -14.24
N PHE A 83 13.56 -5.35 -14.63
CA PHE A 83 13.98 -5.86 -15.92
C PHE A 83 13.00 -5.45 -17.02
N ALA A 84 13.51 -5.23 -18.23
CA ALA A 84 12.65 -4.95 -19.39
C ALA A 84 11.63 -6.08 -19.60
N ARG A 85 10.45 -5.72 -20.15
CA ARG A 85 9.39 -6.70 -20.49
C ARG A 85 9.73 -7.45 -21.79
N ASP A 86 10.96 -7.92 -21.91
CA ASP A 86 11.45 -8.70 -23.03
C ASP A 86 11.87 -10.10 -22.57
N ILE A 87 11.02 -11.09 -22.84
CA ILE A 87 11.26 -12.47 -22.43
C ILE A 87 12.46 -13.09 -23.17
N ARG A 88 12.73 -12.68 -24.41
CA ARG A 88 13.84 -13.24 -25.19
C ARG A 88 15.17 -12.75 -24.64
N ALA A 89 15.31 -11.44 -24.44
CA ALA A 89 16.48 -10.85 -23.83
C ALA A 89 16.72 -11.38 -22.41
N TYR A 90 15.63 -11.62 -21.64
CA TYR A 90 15.75 -12.20 -20.31
C TYR A 90 16.30 -13.64 -20.34
N ILE A 91 15.79 -14.49 -21.23
CA ILE A 91 16.24 -15.89 -21.37
C ILE A 91 17.67 -15.97 -21.90
N SER A 92 18.07 -15.09 -22.84
CA SER A 92 19.44 -15.05 -23.38
C SER A 92 20.48 -14.46 -22.39
N GLY A 93 20.02 -13.90 -21.26
CA GLY A 93 20.90 -13.24 -20.30
C GLY A 93 21.35 -11.83 -20.73
N GLU A 94 20.75 -11.27 -21.78
CA GLU A 94 21.04 -9.93 -22.30
C GLU A 94 20.23 -8.84 -21.57
N SER A 95 19.23 -9.23 -20.79
CA SER A 95 18.38 -8.30 -20.05
C SER A 95 19.18 -7.71 -18.88
N ILE A 96 19.34 -6.41 -18.89
CA ILE A 96 19.95 -5.64 -17.79
C ILE A 96 18.86 -4.94 -16.96
N PRO A 97 19.11 -4.67 -15.69
CA PRO A 97 18.25 -3.81 -14.89
C PRO A 97 18.08 -2.45 -15.54
N GLN A 98 16.85 -1.96 -15.54
CA GLN A 98 16.44 -0.64 -16.05
C GLN A 98 15.73 0.12 -14.94
N ASP A 99 15.51 1.41 -15.17
CA ASP A 99 14.78 2.29 -14.24
C ASP A 99 15.40 2.29 -12.83
N GLU A 100 16.71 2.23 -12.74
CA GLU A 100 17.41 2.27 -11.47
C GLU A 100 17.22 3.63 -10.81
N GLU A 101 16.56 3.62 -9.64
CA GLU A 101 16.32 4.80 -8.82
C GLU A 101 16.88 4.56 -7.41
N GLU A 102 17.76 5.45 -6.97
CA GLU A 102 18.13 5.55 -5.57
C GLU A 102 17.09 6.42 -4.84
N VAL A 103 16.37 5.82 -3.91
CA VAL A 103 15.30 6.51 -3.20
C VAL A 103 15.90 7.30 -2.05
N SER A 104 15.86 8.63 -2.14
CA SER A 104 16.35 9.51 -1.07
C SER A 104 15.55 9.34 0.23
N ASP A 105 16.17 9.58 1.39
CA ASP A 105 15.50 9.46 2.69
C ASP A 105 14.28 10.39 2.81
N PHE A 106 14.32 11.55 2.18
CA PHE A 106 13.16 12.45 2.12
C PHE A 106 11.95 11.82 1.43
N ARG A 107 12.16 11.07 0.34
CA ARG A 107 11.06 10.36 -0.34
C ARG A 107 10.63 9.13 0.45
N ARG A 108 11.57 8.42 1.07
CA ARG A 108 11.31 7.21 1.86
C ARG A 108 10.38 7.46 3.04
N GLN A 109 10.49 8.60 3.74
CA GLN A 109 9.59 8.94 4.84
C GLN A 109 8.13 9.10 4.37
N GLY A 110 7.92 9.77 3.23
CA GLY A 110 6.58 9.90 2.63
C GLY A 110 6.02 8.55 2.17
N GLU A 111 6.85 7.73 1.56
CA GLU A 111 6.49 6.37 1.15
C GLU A 111 6.17 5.48 2.35
N TYR A 112 6.95 5.56 3.43
CA TYR A 112 6.67 4.84 4.68
C TYR A 112 5.24 5.14 5.16
N LEU A 113 4.88 6.41 5.29
CA LEU A 113 3.53 6.79 5.71
C LEU A 113 2.47 6.29 4.71
N MET A 114 2.70 6.50 3.41
CA MET A 114 1.76 6.10 2.36
C MET A 114 1.48 4.60 2.37
N VAL A 115 2.49 3.75 2.52
CA VAL A 115 2.30 2.30 2.48
C VAL A 115 1.83 1.75 3.82
N ARG A 116 2.34 2.26 4.95
CA ARG A 116 1.93 1.81 6.28
C ARG A 116 0.48 2.14 6.61
N LEU A 117 0.00 3.31 6.23
CA LEU A 117 -1.40 3.72 6.42
C LEU A 117 -2.40 2.94 5.57
N ARG A 118 -1.94 2.16 4.59
CA ARG A 118 -2.78 1.21 3.85
C ARG A 118 -3.02 -0.09 4.60
N THR A 119 -2.31 -0.32 5.69
CA THR A 119 -2.41 -1.53 6.51
C THR A 119 -3.08 -1.26 7.85
N SER A 120 -3.70 -2.29 8.43
CA SER A 120 -4.24 -2.23 9.79
C SER A 120 -3.16 -2.04 10.86
N ASP A 121 -1.90 -2.36 10.54
CA ASP A 121 -0.78 -2.15 11.45
C ASP A 121 -0.40 -0.68 11.58
N GLY A 122 -0.77 0.15 10.60
CA GLY A 122 -0.54 1.59 10.64
C GLY A 122 0.94 2.00 10.62
N ALA A 123 1.17 3.29 10.83
CA ALA A 123 2.49 3.92 10.85
C ALA A 123 2.89 4.28 12.29
N ASP A 124 4.05 3.81 12.72
CA ASP A 124 4.62 4.15 14.03
C ASP A 124 5.48 5.41 13.91
N MET A 125 5.12 6.46 14.61
CA MET A 125 5.83 7.75 14.56
C MET A 125 7.23 7.65 15.15
N HIS A 126 7.41 6.82 16.17
CA HIS A 126 8.74 6.61 16.75
C HIS A 126 9.66 5.86 15.76
N ASP A 127 9.13 4.86 15.04
CA ASP A 127 9.89 4.17 13.98
C ASP A 127 10.24 5.13 12.83
N LEU A 128 9.30 5.99 12.42
CA LEU A 128 9.53 7.01 11.40
C LEU A 128 10.65 7.99 11.81
N GLU A 129 10.61 8.49 13.04
CA GLU A 129 11.62 9.40 13.57
C GLU A 129 13.01 8.76 13.62
N ASN A 130 13.09 7.52 14.11
CA ASN A 130 14.35 6.80 14.25
C ASN A 130 14.97 6.40 12.89
N ARG A 131 14.14 5.99 11.92
CA ARG A 131 14.63 5.55 10.60
C ARG A 131 15.10 6.70 9.72
N TYR A 132 14.41 7.83 9.78
CA TYR A 132 14.62 8.92 8.82
C TYR A 132 15.11 10.21 9.48
N HIS A 133 15.31 10.23 10.80
CA HIS A 133 15.78 11.38 11.58
C HIS A 133 14.96 12.66 11.33
N VAL A 134 13.63 12.52 11.26
CA VAL A 134 12.69 13.60 10.98
C VAL A 134 11.78 13.87 12.17
N SER A 135 11.30 15.11 12.29
CA SER A 135 10.26 15.43 13.26
C SER A 135 8.91 14.89 12.83
N THR A 136 8.21 14.20 13.72
CA THR A 136 6.88 13.63 13.47
C THR A 136 5.74 14.61 13.74
N ALA A 137 6.02 15.74 14.40
CA ALA A 137 5.02 16.70 14.82
C ALA A 137 4.07 17.20 13.71
N PRO A 138 4.53 17.49 12.46
CA PRO A 138 3.63 17.90 11.39
C PRO A 138 2.64 16.78 11.00
N TYR A 139 3.09 15.52 10.98
CA TYR A 139 2.25 14.37 10.65
C TYR A 139 1.23 14.10 11.74
N GLU A 140 1.65 14.15 13.02
CA GLU A 140 0.75 13.99 14.15
C GLU A 140 -0.35 15.04 14.18
N GLN A 141 -0.05 16.28 13.80
CA GLN A 141 -1.06 17.33 13.70
C GLN A 141 -2.16 16.96 12.69
N VAL A 142 -1.78 16.43 11.54
CA VAL A 142 -2.73 15.96 10.52
C VAL A 142 -3.53 14.76 11.04
N PHE A 143 -2.86 13.80 11.67
CA PHE A 143 -3.54 12.61 12.22
C PHE A 143 -4.55 12.97 13.32
N ARG A 144 -4.23 13.91 14.20
CA ARG A 144 -5.19 14.40 15.20
C ARG A 144 -6.41 15.08 14.57
N MET A 145 -6.23 15.73 13.43
CA MET A 145 -7.35 16.28 12.68
C MET A 145 -8.21 15.15 12.09
N LEU A 146 -7.58 14.13 11.49
CA LEU A 146 -8.30 12.96 10.95
C LEU A 146 -9.04 12.20 12.07
N GLU A 147 -8.43 12.06 13.23
CA GLU A 147 -9.03 11.40 14.39
C GLU A 147 -10.31 12.10 14.85
N LYS A 148 -10.32 13.44 14.90
CA LYS A 148 -11.53 14.23 15.22
C LYS A 148 -12.69 13.97 14.26
N HIS A 149 -12.39 13.55 13.03
CA HIS A 149 -13.39 13.19 12.04
C HIS A 149 -13.67 11.67 11.98
N GLY A 150 -13.09 10.89 12.89
CA GLY A 150 -13.27 9.44 12.92
C GLY A 150 -12.56 8.68 11.78
N LEU A 151 -11.62 9.32 11.07
CA LEU A 151 -10.90 8.76 9.92
C LEU A 151 -9.60 8.08 10.31
N ALA A 152 -9.04 8.42 11.45
CA ALA A 152 -7.84 7.81 12.01
C ALA A 152 -8.03 7.51 13.49
N ALA A 153 -7.20 6.63 14.03
CA ALA A 153 -7.07 6.37 15.46
C ALA A 153 -5.61 6.04 15.77
N HIS A 154 -5.25 6.01 17.05
CA HIS A 154 -3.89 5.68 17.47
C HIS A 154 -3.84 4.81 18.74
N GLU A 155 -2.77 4.05 18.85
CA GLU A 155 -2.35 3.34 20.05
C GLU A 155 -0.89 3.69 20.35
N GLY A 156 -0.65 4.45 21.43
CA GLY A 156 0.68 4.99 21.72
C GLY A 156 1.17 5.90 20.59
N THR A 157 2.32 5.57 20.00
CA THR A 157 2.93 6.31 18.88
C THR A 157 2.45 5.84 17.49
N ARG A 158 1.60 4.82 17.45
CA ARG A 158 1.15 4.18 16.22
C ARG A 158 -0.19 4.73 15.77
N TRP A 159 -0.22 5.30 14.56
CA TRP A 159 -1.41 5.81 13.89
C TRP A 159 -1.88 4.87 12.79
N TYR A 160 -3.17 4.64 12.68
CA TYR A 160 -3.81 3.84 11.63
C TYR A 160 -5.11 4.49 11.17
N LEU A 161 -5.51 4.19 9.94
CA LEU A 161 -6.79 4.64 9.41
C LEU A 161 -7.90 3.70 9.87
N THR A 162 -9.05 4.27 10.21
CA THR A 162 -10.27 3.50 10.44
C THR A 162 -10.81 2.91 9.13
N GLU A 163 -11.80 2.01 9.17
CA GLU A 163 -12.47 1.53 7.96
C GLU A 163 -12.99 2.68 7.10
N GLN A 164 -13.54 3.74 7.74
CA GLN A 164 -13.99 4.94 7.06
C GLN A 164 -12.82 5.72 6.45
N GLY A 165 -11.69 5.83 7.14
CA GLY A 165 -10.47 6.44 6.60
C GLY A 165 -9.90 5.68 5.42
N LEU A 166 -9.88 4.33 5.49
CA LEU A 166 -9.45 3.46 4.39
C LEU A 166 -10.37 3.56 3.17
N SER A 167 -11.68 3.75 3.35
CA SER A 167 -12.59 3.90 2.22
C SER A 167 -12.28 5.12 1.36
N LEU A 168 -11.75 6.21 1.95
CA LEU A 168 -11.39 7.43 1.22
C LEU A 168 -10.15 7.27 0.32
N ILE A 169 -9.27 6.33 0.62
CA ILE A 169 -8.07 6.08 -0.21
C ILE A 169 -8.24 4.87 -1.14
N HIS A 170 -9.34 4.13 -1.02
CA HIS A 170 -9.66 2.98 -1.86
C HIS A 170 -10.34 3.38 -3.17
N ILE A 171 -11.09 4.49 -3.17
CA ILE A 171 -11.89 5.00 -4.31
C ILE A 171 -11.03 5.62 -5.40
#